data_683ae2d53369fb2e49e42002fa4f8afa
#
_entry.id   683ae2d53369fb2e49e42002fa4f8afa
#
_cell.length_a   1.000
_cell.length_b   1.000
_cell.length_c   1.000
_cell.angle_alpha   90.00
_cell.angle_beta   90.00
_cell.angle_gamma   90.00
#
_symmetry.space_group_name_H-M   'P 1'
#
loop_
_entity.id
_entity.type
_entity.pdbx_description
1 polymer ?
#
loop_
_entity_poly.entity_id
_entity_poly.type
_entity_poly.pdbx_seq_one_letter_code
_entity_poly.pdbx_strand_id
1 'polypeptide(L)'
;EKNIDIYAHVGGAIVGGILAFALNIKRWEKFRENKFCKLLAVILTLSMCVTGIGEAGIGKDAADLPDKRIDYIKEQKIFPDGDTTYGDGLDAYCSDEHWQAFVATDGSQIVQFEGNATYKGQQVTVTVQFQIEGDCEGYQPGYVGLNDVGQNSESATEFMLTVCGRSINELKYGR
;
A
#
# COMPACT_ATOMS: atom_id res chain seq x y z
N GLU A 1 -7.73 6.06 13.18
CA GLU A 1 -9.15 5.73 12.83
C GLU A 1 -9.18 5.35 11.36
N LYS A 2 -9.52 4.09 11.07
CA LYS A 2 -9.71 3.62 9.70
C LYS A 2 -10.84 4.43 9.06
N ASN A 3 -10.52 5.24 8.08
CA ASN A 3 -11.52 5.79 7.18
C ASN A 3 -12.13 4.62 6.40
N ILE A 4 -13.22 4.11 6.93
CA ILE A 4 -14.05 3.11 6.26
C ILE A 4 -14.54 3.80 4.98
N ASP A 5 -14.29 3.19 3.84
CA ASP A 5 -14.78 3.69 2.55
C ASP A 5 -16.32 3.75 2.57
N ILE A 6 -16.82 4.95 2.87
CA ILE A 6 -18.26 5.23 3.01
C ILE A 6 -18.99 4.89 1.70
N TYR A 7 -18.33 5.06 0.55
CA TYR A 7 -18.94 4.78 -0.75
C TYR A 7 -19.15 3.28 -0.99
N ALA A 8 -18.19 2.45 -0.58
CA ALA A 8 -18.33 0.99 -0.65
C ALA A 8 -19.45 0.50 0.26
N HIS A 9 -19.56 1.06 1.47
CA HIS A 9 -20.62 0.71 2.43
C HIS A 9 -22.00 1.20 1.97
N VAL A 10 -22.11 2.42 1.47
CA VAL A 10 -23.37 2.96 0.95
C VAL A 10 -23.79 2.20 -0.31
N GLY A 11 -22.86 1.90 -1.22
CA GLY A 11 -23.13 1.09 -2.40
C GLY A 11 -23.63 -0.31 -2.04
N GLY A 12 -22.95 -1.00 -1.10
CA GLY A 12 -23.35 -2.30 -0.59
C GLY A 12 -24.72 -2.29 0.09
N ALA A 13 -25.03 -1.26 0.88
CA ALA A 13 -26.33 -1.11 1.54
C ALA A 13 -27.47 -0.89 0.54
N ILE A 14 -27.27 -0.08 -0.50
CA ILE A 14 -28.26 0.17 -1.56
C ILE A 14 -28.52 -1.13 -2.33
N VAL A 15 -27.48 -1.82 -2.78
CA VAL A 15 -27.62 -3.07 -3.55
C VAL A 15 -28.23 -4.18 -2.66
N GLY A 16 -27.78 -4.33 -1.44
CA GLY A 16 -28.33 -5.26 -0.46
C GLY A 16 -29.80 -4.96 -0.12
N GLY A 17 -30.17 -3.70 0.03
CA GLY A 17 -31.55 -3.26 0.26
C GLY A 17 -32.46 -3.57 -0.93
N ILE A 18 -32.02 -3.32 -2.15
CA ILE A 18 -32.77 -3.66 -3.38
C ILE A 18 -32.96 -5.17 -3.49
N LEU A 19 -31.89 -5.96 -3.22
CA LEU A 19 -31.96 -7.43 -3.24
C LEU A 19 -32.90 -7.98 -2.15
N ALA A 20 -32.82 -7.46 -0.92
CA ALA A 20 -33.70 -7.86 0.19
C ALA A 20 -35.16 -7.53 -0.10
N PHE A 21 -35.40 -6.35 -0.69
CA PHE A 21 -36.74 -5.95 -1.12
C PHE A 21 -37.28 -6.86 -2.23
N ALA A 22 -36.44 -7.17 -3.23
CA ALA A 22 -36.78 -8.09 -4.31
C ALA A 22 -37.06 -9.53 -3.82
N LEU A 23 -36.32 -10.01 -2.83
CA LEU A 23 -36.47 -11.35 -2.24
C LEU A 23 -37.71 -11.46 -1.31
N ASN A 24 -38.16 -10.36 -0.72
CA ASN A 24 -39.26 -10.35 0.24
C ASN A 24 -40.66 -10.17 -0.39
N ILE A 25 -40.73 -9.98 -1.71
CA ILE A 25 -42.02 -9.83 -2.39
C ILE A 25 -42.65 -11.23 -2.61
N LYS A 26 -43.76 -11.52 -1.93
CA LYS A 26 -44.63 -12.72 -2.14
C LYS A 26 -45.14 -12.86 -3.61
N ARG A 27 -44.77 -11.98 -4.51
CA ARG A 27 -45.12 -11.98 -5.96
C ARG A 27 -43.97 -12.41 -6.86
N TRP A 28 -42.98 -13.11 -6.34
CA TRP A 28 -41.76 -13.50 -7.07
C TRP A 28 -42.04 -14.29 -8.35
N GLU A 29 -43.09 -15.15 -8.39
CA GLU A 29 -43.40 -15.92 -9.59
C GLU A 29 -43.78 -15.04 -10.78
N LYS A 30 -44.55 -13.98 -10.54
CA LYS A 30 -44.99 -13.05 -11.59
C LYS A 30 -43.90 -12.10 -12.05
N PHE A 31 -42.91 -11.86 -11.18
CA PHE A 31 -41.75 -11.02 -11.47
C PHE A 31 -40.70 -11.77 -12.30
N ARG A 32 -40.54 -13.08 -12.06
CA ARG A 32 -39.60 -13.95 -12.79
C ARG A 32 -39.95 -14.09 -14.28
N GLU A 33 -41.19 -13.94 -14.68
CA GLU A 33 -41.64 -14.01 -16.09
C GLU A 33 -41.51 -12.68 -16.84
N ASN A 34 -41.32 -11.59 -16.11
CA ASN A 34 -41.22 -10.27 -16.73
C ASN A 34 -39.88 -10.09 -17.43
N LYS A 35 -39.93 -9.86 -18.76
CA LYS A 35 -38.73 -9.63 -19.59
C LYS A 35 -37.88 -8.46 -19.09
N PHE A 36 -38.49 -7.44 -18.48
CA PHE A 36 -37.81 -6.29 -17.92
C PHE A 36 -36.94 -6.66 -16.70
N CYS A 37 -37.43 -7.53 -15.83
CA CYS A 37 -36.66 -7.98 -14.66
C CYS A 37 -35.50 -8.88 -15.03
N LYS A 38 -35.66 -9.70 -16.08
CA LYS A 38 -34.54 -10.48 -16.63
C LYS A 38 -33.48 -9.57 -17.23
N LEU A 39 -33.88 -8.54 -17.95
CA LEU A 39 -32.94 -7.55 -18.50
C LEU A 39 -32.22 -6.78 -17.39
N LEU A 40 -32.93 -6.37 -16.35
CA LEU A 40 -32.32 -5.67 -15.20
C LEU A 40 -31.33 -6.56 -14.44
N ALA A 41 -31.64 -7.83 -14.24
CA ALA A 41 -30.73 -8.80 -13.62
C ALA A 41 -29.46 -9.00 -14.45
N VAL A 42 -29.59 -9.10 -15.78
CA VAL A 42 -28.45 -9.21 -16.69
C VAL A 42 -27.59 -7.95 -16.67
N ILE A 43 -28.20 -6.75 -16.64
CA ILE A 43 -27.48 -5.47 -16.57
C ILE A 43 -26.72 -5.37 -15.23
N LEU A 44 -27.37 -5.74 -14.11
CA LEU A 44 -26.71 -5.73 -12.79
C LEU A 44 -25.55 -6.73 -12.71
N THR A 45 -25.72 -7.93 -13.27
CA THR A 45 -24.65 -8.95 -13.30
C THR A 45 -23.49 -8.50 -14.19
N LEU A 46 -23.78 -7.93 -15.36
CA LEU A 46 -22.77 -7.37 -16.25
C LEU A 46 -22.05 -6.17 -15.62
N SER A 47 -22.77 -5.30 -14.90
CA SER A 47 -22.18 -4.18 -14.16
C SER A 47 -21.22 -4.66 -13.07
N MET A 48 -21.57 -5.71 -12.30
CA MET A 48 -20.66 -6.32 -11.32
C MET A 48 -19.43 -6.98 -11.96
N CYS A 49 -19.60 -7.60 -13.14
CA CYS A 49 -18.46 -8.18 -13.86
C CYS A 49 -17.53 -7.09 -14.41
N VAL A 50 -18.07 -5.98 -14.90
CA VAL A 50 -17.27 -4.86 -15.44
C VAL A 50 -16.50 -4.12 -14.33
N THR A 51 -17.09 -3.92 -13.15
CA THR A 51 -16.38 -3.34 -12.01
C THR A 51 -15.30 -4.27 -11.45
N GLY A 52 -15.58 -5.59 -11.40
CA GLY A 52 -14.58 -6.58 -10.96
C GLY A 52 -13.41 -6.75 -11.96
N ILE A 53 -13.65 -6.55 -13.26
CA ILE A 53 -12.60 -6.61 -14.29
C ILE A 53 -11.83 -5.29 -14.33
N GLY A 54 -12.47 -4.15 -14.01
CA GLY A 54 -11.85 -2.84 -13.97
C GLY A 54 -10.76 -2.73 -12.89
N GLU A 55 -10.99 -3.29 -11.71
CA GLU A 55 -9.98 -3.31 -10.64
C GLU A 55 -8.86 -4.32 -10.88
N ALA A 56 -9.13 -5.42 -11.60
CA ALA A 56 -8.12 -6.40 -11.96
C ALA A 56 -7.28 -6.00 -13.18
N GLY A 57 -7.75 -5.07 -14.01
CA GLY A 57 -7.09 -4.67 -15.26
C GLY A 57 -6.25 -3.41 -15.18
N ILE A 58 -6.61 -2.48 -14.29
CA ILE A 58 -5.89 -1.21 -14.15
C ILE A 58 -4.67 -1.34 -13.22
N GLY A 59 -4.64 -2.37 -12.37
CA GLY A 59 -3.54 -2.58 -11.41
C GLY A 59 -2.31 -3.29 -11.98
N LYS A 60 -2.38 -3.91 -13.18
CA LYS A 60 -1.24 -4.65 -13.72
C LYS A 60 -0.41 -3.88 -14.75
N ASP A 61 -1.00 -2.95 -15.47
CA ASP A 61 -0.27 -2.19 -16.50
C ASP A 61 0.36 -0.89 -15.95
N ALA A 62 -0.06 -0.44 -14.77
CA ALA A 62 0.59 0.67 -14.08
C ALA A 62 1.77 0.22 -13.18
N ALA A 63 1.88 -1.10 -12.90
CA ALA A 63 2.93 -1.64 -12.03
C ALA A 63 4.26 -1.88 -12.75
N ASP A 64 4.31 -1.77 -14.09
CA ASP A 64 5.50 -2.08 -14.88
C ASP A 64 6.24 -0.84 -15.41
N LEU A 65 5.74 0.38 -15.16
CA LEU A 65 6.49 1.59 -15.43
C LEU A 65 7.26 1.99 -14.17
N PRO A 66 8.59 2.15 -14.24
CA PRO A 66 9.37 2.63 -13.10
C PRO A 66 8.77 3.97 -12.64
N ASP A 67 8.27 3.99 -11.40
CA ASP A 67 7.78 5.24 -10.82
C ASP A 67 8.97 6.09 -10.40
N LYS A 68 9.14 7.25 -11.01
CA LYS A 68 10.25 8.17 -10.75
C LYS A 68 10.45 8.49 -9.25
N ARG A 69 9.39 8.38 -8.44
CA ARG A 69 9.46 8.60 -6.99
C ARG A 69 10.22 7.48 -6.29
N ILE A 70 10.05 6.23 -6.77
CA ILE A 70 10.79 5.07 -6.27
C ILE A 70 12.27 5.25 -6.60
N ASP A 71 12.61 5.54 -7.86
CA ASP A 71 13.99 5.76 -8.29
C ASP A 71 14.63 6.91 -7.50
N TYR A 72 13.87 8.01 -7.31
CA TYR A 72 14.32 9.15 -6.51
C TYR A 72 14.70 8.74 -5.08
N ILE A 73 13.86 7.96 -4.37
CA ILE A 73 14.16 7.50 -3.00
C ILE A 73 15.31 6.50 -2.98
N LYS A 74 15.37 5.59 -3.93
CA LYS A 74 16.44 4.59 -4.01
C LYS A 74 17.83 5.23 -4.11
N GLU A 75 17.95 6.38 -4.76
CA GLU A 75 19.18 7.14 -4.92
C GLU A 75 19.56 8.00 -3.70
N GLN A 76 18.62 8.22 -2.76
CA GLN A 76 18.93 9.03 -1.57
C GLN A 76 19.78 8.25 -0.56
N LYS A 77 20.71 8.97 0.08
CA LYS A 77 21.56 8.39 1.13
C LYS A 77 20.78 8.17 2.43
N ILE A 78 20.96 7.02 3.07
CA ILE A 78 20.34 6.73 4.38
C ILE A 78 20.86 7.69 5.44
N PHE A 79 22.17 8.00 5.42
CA PHE A 79 22.81 8.99 6.28
C PHE A 79 23.65 9.96 5.45
N PRO A 80 23.65 11.27 5.78
CA PRO A 80 24.39 12.27 4.99
C PRO A 80 25.91 12.04 4.92
N ASP A 81 26.47 11.42 5.97
CA ASP A 81 27.90 11.10 6.11
C ASP A 81 28.27 9.72 5.58
N GLY A 82 27.30 8.94 5.09
CA GLY A 82 27.48 7.61 4.53
C GLY A 82 27.46 7.59 3.01
N ASP A 83 27.80 6.44 2.45
CA ASP A 83 27.73 6.20 1.00
C ASP A 83 26.58 5.26 0.59
N THR A 84 25.93 4.61 1.57
CA THR A 84 24.85 3.66 1.34
C THR A 84 23.56 4.42 1.02
N THR A 85 22.95 4.11 -0.12
CA THR A 85 21.63 4.62 -0.51
C THR A 85 20.51 3.76 0.08
N TYR A 86 19.27 4.26 0.07
CA TYR A 86 18.12 3.44 0.50
C TYR A 86 17.95 2.21 -0.40
N GLY A 87 18.12 2.36 -1.72
CA GLY A 87 18.06 1.23 -2.65
C GLY A 87 19.10 0.19 -2.31
N ASP A 88 20.39 0.57 -2.32
CA ASP A 88 21.48 -0.37 -2.08
C ASP A 88 21.40 -1.04 -0.69
N GLY A 89 21.07 -0.26 0.33
CA GLY A 89 21.02 -0.76 1.71
C GLY A 89 19.85 -1.71 1.94
N LEU A 90 18.65 -1.32 1.57
CA LEU A 90 17.45 -2.13 1.82
C LEU A 90 17.40 -3.37 0.91
N ASP A 91 17.72 -3.22 -0.38
CA ASP A 91 17.73 -4.34 -1.34
C ASP A 91 18.84 -5.36 -0.99
N ALA A 92 19.96 -4.94 -0.40
CA ALA A 92 21.01 -5.85 0.04
C ALA A 92 20.71 -6.51 1.40
N TYR A 93 20.00 -5.83 2.30
CA TYR A 93 19.75 -6.32 3.65
C TYR A 93 18.49 -7.21 3.74
N CYS A 94 17.49 -6.95 2.90
CA CYS A 94 16.22 -7.66 2.89
C CYS A 94 16.15 -8.67 1.74
N SER A 95 15.23 -9.62 1.84
CA SER A 95 14.76 -10.49 0.76
C SER A 95 13.31 -10.18 0.44
N ASP A 96 12.83 -10.65 -0.71
CA ASP A 96 11.46 -10.43 -1.18
C ASP A 96 11.09 -8.94 -1.20
N GLU A 97 12.04 -8.13 -1.65
CA GLU A 97 11.94 -6.68 -1.71
C GLU A 97 10.81 -6.22 -2.65
N HIS A 98 9.99 -5.33 -2.15
CA HIS A 98 8.90 -4.73 -2.90
C HIS A 98 8.84 -3.21 -2.67
N TRP A 99 8.96 -2.46 -3.75
CA TRP A 99 8.82 -1.01 -3.74
C TRP A 99 7.51 -0.61 -4.41
N GLN A 100 6.77 0.29 -3.79
CA GLN A 100 5.55 0.84 -4.35
C GLN A 100 5.42 2.33 -4.06
N ALA A 101 4.76 3.05 -4.95
CA ALA A 101 4.43 4.46 -4.77
C ALA A 101 2.93 4.66 -4.90
N PHE A 102 2.33 5.38 -3.96
CA PHE A 102 0.90 5.66 -3.95
C PHE A 102 0.60 7.04 -3.37
N VAL A 103 -0.64 7.45 -3.49
CA VAL A 103 -1.15 8.66 -2.84
C VAL A 103 -2.01 8.24 -1.66
N ALA A 104 -1.67 8.71 -0.47
CA ALA A 104 -2.43 8.46 0.74
C ALA A 104 -3.77 9.21 0.73
N THR A 105 -4.69 8.86 1.64
CA THR A 105 -6.04 9.45 1.72
C THR A 105 -6.05 10.94 2.03
N ASP A 106 -4.98 11.45 2.63
CA ASP A 106 -4.78 12.88 2.91
C ASP A 106 -4.14 13.65 1.74
N GLY A 107 -3.84 12.96 0.62
CA GLY A 107 -3.20 13.52 -0.55
C GLY A 107 -1.67 13.45 -0.53
N SER A 108 -1.05 12.94 0.52
CA SER A 108 0.40 12.78 0.61
C SER A 108 0.90 11.74 -0.39
N GLN A 109 2.00 12.04 -1.09
CA GLN A 109 2.66 11.10 -1.97
C GLN A 109 3.62 10.23 -1.14
N ILE A 110 3.42 8.92 -1.17
CA ILE A 110 4.19 7.97 -0.36
C ILE A 110 4.95 7.01 -1.27
N VAL A 111 6.21 6.78 -0.96
CA VAL A 111 6.98 5.62 -1.42
C VAL A 111 7.13 4.66 -0.26
N GLN A 112 6.79 3.40 -0.46
CA GLN A 112 6.88 2.36 0.54
C GLN A 112 7.78 1.23 0.05
N PHE A 113 8.66 0.81 0.94
CA PHE A 113 9.44 -0.42 0.83
C PHE A 113 8.85 -1.47 1.76
N GLU A 114 8.79 -2.71 1.29
CA GLU A 114 8.50 -3.89 2.08
C GLU A 114 9.52 -4.97 1.76
N GLY A 115 9.93 -5.75 2.77
CA GLY A 115 10.85 -6.87 2.59
C GLY A 115 10.95 -7.72 3.85
N ASN A 116 11.64 -8.85 3.77
CA ASN A 116 11.89 -9.73 4.89
C ASN A 116 13.37 -9.66 5.28
N ALA A 117 13.66 -9.62 6.57
CA ALA A 117 15.05 -9.54 7.07
C ALA A 117 15.25 -10.37 8.34
N THR A 118 16.52 -10.63 8.67
CA THR A 118 16.91 -11.14 9.99
C THR A 118 17.45 -9.97 10.81
N TYR A 119 16.69 -9.51 11.78
CA TYR A 119 17.08 -8.42 12.67
C TYR A 119 17.17 -8.90 14.11
N LYS A 120 18.33 -8.67 14.78
CA LYS A 120 18.62 -9.15 16.15
C LYS A 120 18.34 -10.65 16.33
N GLY A 121 18.63 -11.45 15.29
CA GLY A 121 18.45 -12.90 15.31
C GLY A 121 17.01 -13.39 15.12
N GLN A 122 16.10 -12.51 14.79
CA GLN A 122 14.69 -12.83 14.51
C GLN A 122 14.31 -12.50 13.07
N GLN A 123 13.48 -13.33 12.46
CA GLN A 123 12.87 -13.00 11.17
C GLN A 123 11.81 -11.91 11.36
N VAL A 124 11.91 -10.86 10.59
CA VAL A 124 11.00 -9.73 10.64
C VAL A 124 10.56 -9.32 9.24
N THR A 125 9.31 -8.89 9.11
CA THR A 125 8.86 -8.12 7.95
C THR A 125 9.20 -6.66 8.20
N VAL A 126 9.84 -6.04 7.23
CA VAL A 126 10.28 -4.64 7.27
C VAL A 126 9.36 -3.81 6.41
N THR A 127 8.87 -2.70 6.92
CA THR A 127 8.15 -1.68 6.15
C THR A 127 8.81 -0.33 6.37
N VAL A 128 9.17 0.36 5.30
CA VAL A 128 9.73 1.73 5.37
C VAL A 128 8.90 2.63 4.46
N GLN A 129 8.45 3.77 4.97
CA GLN A 129 7.69 4.74 4.19
C GLN A 129 8.40 6.09 4.15
N PHE A 130 8.32 6.72 2.99
CA PHE A 130 8.86 8.04 2.70
C PHE A 130 7.74 8.92 2.16
N GLN A 131 7.57 10.09 2.72
CA GLN A 131 6.69 11.11 2.17
C GLN A 131 7.48 11.96 1.17
N ILE A 132 6.98 12.06 -0.05
CA ILE A 132 7.60 12.85 -1.12
C ILE A 132 7.03 14.27 -1.12
N GLU A 133 7.91 15.25 -1.26
CA GLU A 133 7.56 16.66 -1.39
C GLU A 133 7.60 17.09 -2.86
N GLY A 134 6.55 17.75 -3.31
CA GLY A 134 6.47 18.27 -4.67
C GLY A 134 6.61 17.18 -5.73
N ASP A 135 7.33 17.47 -6.79
CA ASP A 135 7.67 16.54 -7.88
C ASP A 135 9.09 15.97 -7.70
N CYS A 136 9.33 15.26 -6.59
CA CYS A 136 10.64 14.79 -6.13
C CYS A 136 11.61 15.97 -5.80
N GLU A 137 11.09 17.04 -5.22
CA GLU A 137 11.87 18.19 -4.75
C GLU A 137 12.48 17.93 -3.37
N GLY A 138 11.88 17.02 -2.60
CA GLY A 138 12.33 16.63 -1.28
C GLY A 138 11.64 15.35 -0.81
N TYR A 139 12.09 14.83 0.32
CA TYR A 139 11.43 13.71 0.98
C TYR A 139 11.63 13.76 2.50
N GLN A 140 10.73 13.13 3.21
CA GLN A 140 10.84 12.91 4.66
C GLN A 140 10.67 11.43 4.96
N PRO A 141 11.61 10.80 5.73
CA PRO A 141 11.37 9.47 6.29
C PRO A 141 10.18 9.54 7.25
N GLY A 142 9.13 8.79 6.96
CA GLY A 142 7.87 8.88 7.72
C GLY A 142 7.68 7.74 8.70
N TYR A 143 7.93 6.51 8.28
CA TYR A 143 7.61 5.33 9.06
C TYR A 143 8.63 4.22 8.85
N VAL A 144 9.02 3.57 9.95
CA VAL A 144 9.73 2.29 9.95
C VAL A 144 8.95 1.32 10.81
N GLY A 145 8.54 0.20 10.24
CA GLY A 145 7.80 -0.87 10.90
C GLY A 145 8.58 -2.19 10.86
N LEU A 146 8.51 -2.94 11.95
CA LEU A 146 9.01 -4.33 12.04
C LEU A 146 7.84 -5.19 12.51
N ASN A 147 7.44 -6.19 11.70
CA ASN A 147 6.25 -7.03 11.94
C ASN A 147 4.99 -6.19 12.21
N ASP A 148 4.75 -5.17 11.37
CA ASP A 148 3.63 -4.22 11.48
C ASP A 148 3.63 -3.34 12.75
N VAL A 149 4.71 -3.38 13.54
CA VAL A 149 4.87 -2.53 14.73
C VAL A 149 5.77 -1.35 14.40
N GLY A 150 5.19 -0.15 14.44
CA GLY A 150 5.93 1.10 14.21
C GLY A 150 7.05 1.30 15.23
N GLN A 151 8.24 1.65 14.74
CA GLN A 151 9.40 1.90 15.57
C GLN A 151 9.47 3.37 15.98
N ASN A 152 9.93 3.65 17.19
CA ASN A 152 10.28 5.01 17.58
C ASN A 152 11.56 5.48 16.86
N SER A 153 11.88 6.77 16.89
CA SER A 153 13.01 7.33 16.13
C SER A 153 14.36 6.70 16.49
N GLU A 154 14.58 6.30 17.75
CA GLU A 154 15.83 5.67 18.17
C GLU A 154 15.95 4.25 17.58
N SER A 155 14.90 3.44 17.70
CA SER A 155 14.85 2.09 17.15
C SER A 155 14.89 2.07 15.62
N ALA A 156 14.22 3.03 14.97
CA ALA A 156 14.26 3.21 13.52
C ALA A 156 15.70 3.56 13.06
N THR A 157 16.37 4.46 13.76
CA THR A 157 17.76 4.82 13.48
C THR A 157 18.70 3.63 13.67
N GLU A 158 18.54 2.86 14.76
CA GLU A 158 19.34 1.66 15.03
C GLU A 158 19.15 0.62 13.90
N PHE A 159 17.92 0.42 13.45
CA PHE A 159 17.62 -0.46 12.32
C PHE A 159 18.34 0.01 11.05
N MET A 160 18.21 1.29 10.70
CA MET A 160 18.84 1.85 9.49
C MET A 160 20.37 1.81 9.56
N LEU A 161 20.97 1.97 10.73
CA LEU A 161 22.40 1.75 10.90
C LEU A 161 22.80 0.29 10.63
N THR A 162 21.98 -0.66 11.10
CA THR A 162 22.21 -2.08 10.84
C THR A 162 22.15 -2.39 9.35
N VAL A 163 21.19 -1.80 8.64
CA VAL A 163 21.06 -1.87 7.17
C VAL A 163 22.33 -1.37 6.47
N CYS A 164 22.96 -0.31 7.00
CA CYS A 164 24.23 0.22 6.49
C CYS A 164 25.47 -0.57 6.97
N GLY A 165 25.31 -1.65 7.74
CA GLY A 165 26.44 -2.38 8.37
C GLY A 165 27.17 -1.55 9.44
N ARG A 166 26.54 -0.50 9.99
CA ARG A 166 27.07 0.40 11.02
C ARG A 166 26.45 0.10 12.39
N SER A 167 27.09 0.53 13.46
CA SER A 167 26.57 0.41 14.82
C SER A 167 26.19 1.79 15.40
N ILE A 168 25.29 1.79 16.37
CA ILE A 168 24.92 3.03 17.08
C ILE A 168 26.09 3.67 17.84
N ASN A 169 27.11 2.86 18.17
CA ASN A 169 28.31 3.35 18.84
C ASN A 169 29.20 4.18 17.90
N GLU A 170 29.20 3.88 16.61
CA GLU A 170 29.94 4.66 15.61
C GLU A 170 29.33 6.07 15.44
N LEU A 171 28.00 6.19 15.50
CA LEU A 171 27.32 7.48 15.49
C LEU A 171 27.62 8.31 16.77
N LYS A 172 27.64 7.66 17.94
CA LYS A 172 27.82 8.36 19.21
C LYS A 172 29.28 8.74 19.50
N TYR A 173 30.24 7.99 19.01
CA TYR A 173 31.65 8.12 19.40
C TYR A 173 32.63 8.29 18.23
N GLY A 174 32.15 8.31 16.98
CA GLY A 174 32.97 8.58 15.79
C GLY A 174 34.10 7.58 15.54
N ARG A 175 33.85 6.32 15.90
CA ARG A 175 34.84 5.22 15.73
C ARG A 175 34.21 4.06 15.01
#